data_a81d9f14004f828606dcc332a412f762
#
_entry.id   a81d9f14004f828606dcc332a412f762
#
_cell.length_a   1.000
_cell.length_b   1.000
_cell.length_c   1.000
_cell.angle_alpha   90.00
_cell.angle_beta   90.00
_cell.angle_gamma   90.00
#
_symmetry.space_group_name_H-M   'P 1'
#
loop_
_entity.id
_entity.type
_entity.pdbx_description
1 polymer ?
#
loop_
_entity_poly.entity_id
_entity_poly.type
_entity_poly.pdbx_seq_one_letter_code
_entity_poly.pdbx_strand_id
1 'polypeptide(L)'
;LMAIDHHDTLSMRIGFGSLKTKTPLLTSRIKYMEVNPQWVIPRSIIDKDVAHHAGDWHYFHSRNYYVVDRKTGKPVDFSQVSFSMLRNHNYSVVQRGGKGNSLGRLIFRFDNNFSVFLHDTSSKGVFSREDRSVSHGCVRVEKPYELGVFLMHEKNQQLMDKLKYSMTADSL
;
A
#
# COMPACT_ATOMS: atom_id res chain seq x y z
N LEU A 1 16.52 -4.32 -2.78
CA LEU A 1 16.00 -5.69 -2.58
C LEU A 1 16.71 -6.62 -3.54
N MET A 2 17.03 -7.79 -3.04
CA MET A 2 17.55 -8.90 -3.83
C MET A 2 16.70 -10.13 -3.50
N ALA A 3 16.15 -10.78 -4.53
CA ALA A 3 15.48 -12.07 -4.41
C ALA A 3 16.34 -13.12 -5.12
N ILE A 4 16.58 -14.26 -4.46
CA ILE A 4 17.47 -15.30 -4.93
C ILE A 4 16.74 -16.64 -4.86
N ASP A 5 16.78 -17.39 -5.96
CA ASP A 5 16.26 -18.75 -6.06
C ASP A 5 17.24 -19.60 -6.89
N HIS A 6 18.01 -20.46 -6.22
CA HIS A 6 19.05 -21.33 -6.82
C HIS A 6 19.95 -20.59 -7.82
N HIS A 7 19.57 -20.54 -9.09
CA HIS A 7 20.33 -19.94 -10.19
C HIS A 7 19.78 -18.58 -10.66
N ASP A 8 18.60 -18.20 -10.17
CA ASP A 8 17.95 -16.94 -10.54
C ASP A 8 18.13 -15.87 -9.47
N THR A 9 18.44 -14.65 -9.91
CA THR A 9 18.54 -13.49 -9.02
C THR A 9 17.79 -12.32 -9.63
N LEU A 10 16.86 -11.74 -8.85
CA LEU A 10 16.16 -10.52 -9.19
C LEU A 10 16.62 -9.40 -8.25
N SER A 11 17.21 -8.35 -8.82
CA SER A 11 17.61 -7.16 -8.07
C SER A 11 16.78 -5.94 -8.45
N MET A 12 16.47 -5.08 -7.46
CA MET A 12 15.72 -3.85 -7.68
C MET A 12 16.00 -2.81 -6.61
N ARG A 13 15.73 -1.55 -6.94
CA ARG A 13 15.74 -0.46 -5.97
C ARG A 13 14.54 -0.56 -5.04
N ILE A 14 14.67 0.04 -3.86
CA ILE A 14 13.60 0.13 -2.87
C ILE A 14 13.47 1.55 -2.33
N GLY A 15 12.25 1.91 -1.90
CA GLY A 15 12.02 2.99 -0.95
C GLY A 15 11.78 2.40 0.43
N PHE A 16 12.29 3.00 1.47
CA PHE A 16 12.26 2.48 2.84
C PHE A 16 11.89 3.56 3.86
N GLY A 17 11.83 3.18 5.13
CA GLY A 17 11.43 4.07 6.22
C GLY A 17 12.37 5.23 6.43
N SER A 18 11.81 6.42 6.71
CA SER A 18 12.58 7.63 7.03
C SER A 18 13.32 7.47 8.37
N LEU A 19 14.23 8.39 8.68
CA LEU A 19 14.97 8.39 9.96
C LEU A 19 14.04 8.38 11.19
N LYS A 20 12.85 8.98 11.07
CA LYS A 20 11.84 9.05 12.15
C LYS A 20 10.97 7.78 12.22
N THR A 21 10.85 7.05 11.12
CA THR A 21 9.98 5.87 10.99
C THR A 21 10.72 4.75 10.28
N LYS A 22 11.84 4.33 10.88
CA LYS A 22 12.75 3.35 10.28
C LYS A 22 12.06 2.04 9.97
N THR A 23 12.43 1.43 8.84
CA THR A 23 12.09 0.04 8.56
C THR A 23 12.76 -0.84 9.61
N PRO A 24 12.01 -1.70 10.33
CA PRO A 24 12.59 -2.56 11.35
C PRO A 24 13.47 -3.65 10.75
N LEU A 25 14.44 -4.11 11.51
CA LEU A 25 15.17 -5.36 11.21
C LEU A 25 14.28 -6.53 11.64
N LEU A 26 13.94 -7.40 10.71
CA LEU A 26 13.11 -8.57 10.97
C LEU A 26 13.42 -9.70 9.98
N THR A 27 13.08 -10.92 10.38
CA THR A 27 13.04 -12.10 9.52
C THR A 27 11.61 -12.61 9.50
N SER A 28 11.09 -12.88 8.31
CA SER A 28 9.74 -13.41 8.14
C SER A 28 9.60 -14.16 6.81
N ARG A 29 8.39 -14.66 6.54
CA ARG A 29 8.04 -15.39 5.32
C ARG A 29 6.86 -14.75 4.64
N ILE A 30 6.98 -14.43 3.33
CA ILE A 30 5.86 -13.96 2.52
C ILE A 30 4.81 -15.07 2.45
N LYS A 31 3.58 -14.76 2.85
CA LYS A 31 2.46 -15.69 2.89
C LYS A 31 1.58 -15.60 1.65
N TYR A 32 1.29 -14.39 1.22
CA TYR A 32 0.44 -14.14 0.05
C TYR A 32 0.70 -12.77 -0.57
N MET A 33 0.21 -12.64 -1.80
CA MET A 33 0.16 -11.38 -2.54
C MET A 33 -1.28 -10.89 -2.63
N GLU A 34 -1.48 -9.58 -2.53
CA GLU A 34 -2.79 -8.95 -2.66
C GLU A 34 -2.74 -7.95 -3.82
N VAL A 35 -3.62 -8.13 -4.80
CA VAL A 35 -3.69 -7.29 -6.01
C VAL A 35 -4.75 -6.22 -5.82
N ASN A 36 -4.47 -5.00 -6.27
CA ASN A 36 -5.32 -3.82 -6.12
C ASN A 36 -5.81 -3.59 -4.67
N PRO A 37 -4.87 -3.53 -3.70
CA PRO A 37 -5.23 -3.42 -2.30
C PRO A 37 -5.96 -2.12 -1.99
N GLN A 38 -6.88 -2.18 -1.05
CA GLN A 38 -7.32 -0.99 -0.36
C GLN A 38 -6.30 -0.60 0.71
N TRP A 39 -6.08 0.69 0.91
CA TRP A 39 -5.20 1.17 1.95
C TRP A 39 -5.99 1.78 3.11
N VAL A 40 -6.00 1.09 4.23
CA VAL A 40 -6.48 1.67 5.49
C VAL A 40 -5.42 2.65 5.98
N ILE A 41 -5.77 3.93 6.00
CA ILE A 41 -4.82 5.00 6.32
C ILE A 41 -4.44 4.93 7.81
N PRO A 42 -3.15 4.90 8.14
CA PRO A 42 -2.66 4.87 9.51
C PRO A 42 -3.17 6.06 10.33
N ARG A 43 -3.48 5.81 11.60
CA ARG A 43 -4.00 6.81 12.52
C ARG A 43 -3.11 8.07 12.57
N SER A 44 -1.80 7.88 12.59
CA SER A 44 -0.85 8.99 12.59
C SER A 44 -0.96 9.92 11.38
N ILE A 45 -1.34 9.40 10.22
CA ILE A 45 -1.57 10.20 9.02
C ILE A 45 -2.92 10.89 9.10
N ILE A 46 -3.97 10.19 9.60
CA ILE A 46 -5.28 10.80 9.78
C ILE A 46 -5.17 12.00 10.73
N ASP A 47 -4.52 11.84 11.87
CA ASP A 47 -4.42 12.89 12.88
C ASP A 47 -3.58 14.10 12.44
N LYS A 48 -2.52 13.86 11.64
CA LYS A 48 -1.60 14.91 11.21
C LYS A 48 -2.05 15.65 9.95
N ASP A 49 -2.83 15.02 9.10
CA ASP A 49 -3.18 15.55 7.78
C ASP A 49 -4.67 15.40 7.48
N VAL A 50 -5.18 14.19 7.30
CA VAL A 50 -6.51 13.95 6.74
C VAL A 50 -7.64 14.60 7.55
N ALA A 51 -7.54 14.60 8.89
CA ALA A 51 -8.58 15.18 9.75
C ALA A 51 -8.74 16.68 9.54
N HIS A 52 -7.68 17.39 9.18
CA HIS A 52 -7.70 18.83 8.93
C HIS A 52 -8.40 19.19 7.61
N HIS A 53 -8.67 18.21 6.75
CA HIS A 53 -9.42 18.34 5.50
C HIS A 53 -10.87 17.85 5.63
N ALA A 54 -11.39 17.71 6.86
CA ALA A 54 -12.80 17.37 7.07
C ALA A 54 -13.71 18.41 6.38
N GLY A 55 -14.66 17.92 5.56
CA GLY A 55 -15.52 18.78 4.74
C GLY A 55 -14.93 19.19 3.38
N ASP A 56 -13.66 18.96 3.13
CA ASP A 56 -13.06 19.19 1.81
C ASP A 56 -13.28 17.98 0.89
N TRP A 57 -14.40 18.02 0.16
CA TRP A 57 -14.75 16.95 -0.79
C TRP A 57 -13.69 16.75 -1.86
N HIS A 58 -13.05 17.83 -2.36
CA HIS A 58 -12.05 17.75 -3.40
C HIS A 58 -10.79 16.99 -2.91
N TYR A 59 -10.37 17.26 -1.67
CA TYR A 59 -9.25 16.54 -1.05
C TYR A 59 -9.51 15.03 -0.98
N PHE A 60 -10.70 14.62 -0.52
CA PHE A 60 -11.07 13.21 -0.39
C PHE A 60 -11.25 12.54 -1.75
N HIS A 61 -11.98 13.18 -2.65
CA HIS A 61 -12.28 12.64 -3.97
C HIS A 61 -11.02 12.47 -4.83
N SER A 62 -10.14 13.49 -4.90
CA SER A 62 -8.91 13.43 -5.70
C SER A 62 -7.93 12.35 -5.23
N ARG A 63 -8.04 11.93 -3.97
CA ARG A 63 -7.23 10.85 -3.37
C ARG A 63 -7.94 9.50 -3.32
N ASN A 64 -9.18 9.41 -3.81
CA ASN A 64 -10.03 8.23 -3.69
C ASN A 64 -10.23 7.77 -2.23
N TYR A 65 -10.34 8.74 -1.30
CA TYR A 65 -10.57 8.48 0.11
C TYR A 65 -12.06 8.38 0.41
N TYR A 66 -12.42 7.47 1.31
CA TYR A 66 -13.74 7.39 1.92
C TYR A 66 -13.63 6.98 3.39
N VAL A 67 -14.66 7.29 4.15
CA VAL A 67 -14.73 7.00 5.59
C VAL A 67 -15.59 5.78 5.81
N VAL A 68 -15.15 4.88 6.71
CA VAL A 68 -15.87 3.66 7.07
C VAL A 68 -16.12 3.66 8.57
N ASP A 69 -17.36 3.40 8.95
CA ASP A 69 -17.72 3.07 10.33
C ASP A 69 -17.24 1.64 10.62
N ARG A 70 -16.31 1.51 11.56
CA ARG A 70 -15.70 0.21 11.90
C ARG A 70 -16.66 -0.78 12.57
N LYS A 71 -17.72 -0.27 13.20
CA LYS A 71 -18.74 -1.10 13.85
C LYS A 71 -19.66 -1.79 12.85
N THR A 72 -20.05 -1.05 11.82
CA THR A 72 -21.00 -1.55 10.80
C THR A 72 -20.31 -2.06 9.53
N GLY A 73 -19.04 -1.67 9.31
CA GLY A 73 -18.31 -1.93 8.06
C GLY A 73 -18.80 -1.10 6.87
N LYS A 74 -19.73 -0.17 7.07
CA LYS A 74 -20.35 0.60 5.99
C LYS A 74 -19.64 1.93 5.76
N PRO A 75 -19.62 2.42 4.51
CA PRO A 75 -19.14 3.75 4.22
C PRO A 75 -20.07 4.80 4.85
N VAL A 76 -19.46 5.89 5.32
CA VAL A 76 -20.15 7.07 5.85
C VAL A 76 -20.40 8.04 4.71
N ASP A 77 -21.60 8.68 4.68
CA ASP A 77 -21.88 9.76 3.74
C ASP A 77 -20.91 10.92 4.00
N PHE A 78 -20.30 11.43 2.92
CA PHE A 78 -19.30 12.49 3.04
C PHE A 78 -19.84 13.75 3.73
N SER A 79 -21.11 14.08 3.56
CA SER A 79 -21.76 15.23 4.20
C SER A 79 -21.74 15.17 5.73
N GLN A 80 -21.58 13.98 6.30
CA GLN A 80 -21.51 13.74 7.74
C GLN A 80 -20.07 13.72 8.28
N VAL A 81 -19.06 13.73 7.39
CA VAL A 81 -17.66 13.63 7.79
C VAL A 81 -17.20 14.92 8.45
N SER A 82 -16.84 14.82 9.72
CA SER A 82 -16.38 15.95 10.54
C SER A 82 -14.97 15.67 11.10
N PHE A 83 -14.30 16.74 11.55
CA PHE A 83 -12.99 16.64 12.20
C PHE A 83 -13.04 15.72 13.43
N SER A 84 -14.06 15.84 14.27
CA SER A 84 -14.24 14.99 15.46
C SER A 84 -14.46 13.53 15.08
N MET A 85 -15.24 13.26 14.03
CA MET A 85 -15.45 11.90 13.51
C MET A 85 -14.13 11.30 13.03
N LEU A 86 -13.35 12.01 12.24
CA LEU A 86 -12.07 11.52 11.72
C LEU A 86 -11.07 11.24 12.83
N ARG A 87 -11.14 11.95 13.95
CA ARG A 87 -10.31 11.69 15.13
C ARG A 87 -10.84 10.57 16.04
N ASN A 88 -12.05 10.11 15.81
CA ASN A 88 -12.64 9.01 16.57
C ASN A 88 -12.16 7.65 16.03
N HIS A 89 -11.66 6.77 16.91
CA HIS A 89 -11.17 5.43 16.55
C HIS A 89 -12.26 4.47 16.04
N ASN A 90 -13.53 4.82 16.15
CA ASN A 90 -14.64 4.05 15.56
C ASN A 90 -14.73 4.22 14.04
N TYR A 91 -13.97 5.17 13.47
CA TYR A 91 -13.97 5.42 12.03
C TYR A 91 -12.57 5.20 11.46
N SER A 92 -12.53 4.68 10.25
CA SER A 92 -11.32 4.52 9.45
C SER A 92 -11.44 5.34 8.17
N VAL A 93 -10.34 5.90 7.71
CA VAL A 93 -10.23 6.43 6.36
C VAL A 93 -9.55 5.39 5.50
N VAL A 94 -10.13 5.11 4.34
CA VAL A 94 -9.67 4.09 3.41
C VAL A 94 -9.46 4.71 2.04
N GLN A 95 -8.32 4.42 1.42
CA GLN A 95 -8.07 4.71 0.02
C GLN A 95 -8.51 3.51 -0.83
N ARG A 96 -9.33 3.76 -1.86
CA ARG A 96 -9.76 2.71 -2.80
C ARG A 96 -8.56 2.11 -3.51
N GLY A 97 -8.64 0.82 -3.84
CA GLY A 97 -7.68 0.15 -4.71
C GLY A 97 -7.66 0.74 -6.12
N GLY A 98 -6.67 0.35 -6.91
CA GLY A 98 -6.57 0.76 -8.30
C GLY A 98 -5.62 1.93 -8.55
N LYS A 99 -5.88 2.69 -9.61
CA LYS A 99 -5.01 3.80 -10.04
C LYS A 99 -4.89 4.87 -8.98
N GLY A 100 -3.65 5.28 -8.70
CA GLY A 100 -3.35 6.34 -7.72
C GLY A 100 -3.29 5.87 -6.26
N ASN A 101 -3.57 4.61 -5.96
CA ASN A 101 -3.43 4.08 -4.61
C ASN A 101 -1.95 4.16 -4.14
N SER A 102 -1.73 4.62 -2.93
CA SER A 102 -0.38 4.81 -2.37
C SER A 102 0.40 3.51 -2.21
N LEU A 103 -0.30 2.38 -2.05
CA LEU A 103 0.28 1.04 -2.00
C LEU A 103 0.54 0.45 -3.40
N GLY A 104 0.16 1.18 -4.46
CA GLY A 104 0.26 0.70 -5.84
C GLY A 104 -0.72 -0.44 -6.13
N ARG A 105 -0.30 -1.38 -6.96
CA ARG A 105 -1.14 -2.47 -7.49
C ARG A 105 -0.90 -3.82 -6.82
N LEU A 106 0.15 -3.95 -5.99
CA LEU A 106 0.55 -5.24 -5.43
C LEU A 106 1.17 -5.07 -4.05
N ILE A 107 0.73 -5.88 -3.09
CA ILE A 107 1.32 -6.01 -1.75
C ILE A 107 1.80 -7.45 -1.56
N PHE A 108 2.90 -7.59 -0.82
CA PHE A 108 3.45 -8.87 -0.36
C PHE A 108 3.34 -8.91 1.16
N ARG A 109 2.46 -9.76 1.67
CA ARG A 109 2.14 -9.88 3.08
C ARG A 109 2.97 -10.93 3.77
N PHE A 110 3.51 -10.59 4.93
CA PHE A 110 4.23 -11.47 5.85
C PHE A 110 3.94 -11.12 7.30
N ASP A 111 4.07 -12.07 8.20
CA ASP A 111 3.80 -11.84 9.62
C ASP A 111 4.91 -11.01 10.26
N ASN A 112 4.51 -10.00 11.01
CA ASN A 112 5.39 -9.22 11.85
C ASN A 112 4.60 -8.37 12.85
N ASN A 113 5.26 -7.93 13.93
CA ASN A 113 4.65 -7.11 14.96
C ASN A 113 4.72 -5.59 14.68
N PHE A 114 5.27 -5.19 13.52
CA PHE A 114 5.52 -3.79 13.17
C PHE A 114 4.52 -3.25 12.14
N SER A 115 3.59 -4.08 11.66
CA SER A 115 2.63 -3.74 10.59
C SER A 115 3.30 -3.24 9.30
N VAL A 116 4.48 -3.79 8.96
CA VAL A 116 5.22 -3.48 7.74
C VAL A 116 5.04 -4.59 6.70
N PHE A 117 5.15 -4.21 5.43
CA PHE A 117 5.06 -5.14 4.30
C PHE A 117 5.81 -4.57 3.08
N LEU A 118 6.03 -5.41 2.06
CA LEU A 118 6.52 -4.95 0.77
C LEU A 118 5.33 -4.54 -0.09
N HIS A 119 5.45 -3.46 -0.85
CA HIS A 119 4.37 -3.02 -1.73
C HIS A 119 4.87 -2.23 -2.95
N ASP A 120 4.05 -2.20 -3.97
CA ASP A 120 4.16 -1.30 -5.10
C ASP A 120 3.93 0.16 -4.66
N THR A 121 3.99 1.10 -5.57
CA THR A 121 3.68 2.52 -5.30
C THR A 121 3.23 3.22 -6.56
N SER A 122 2.27 4.15 -6.43
CA SER A 122 1.92 5.09 -7.50
C SER A 122 3.02 6.14 -7.75
N SER A 123 3.88 6.39 -6.75
CA SER A 123 4.97 7.38 -6.81
C SER A 123 6.28 6.76 -7.29
N LYS A 124 6.35 6.35 -8.56
CA LYS A 124 7.52 5.67 -9.14
C LYS A 124 8.80 6.51 -9.13
N GLY A 125 8.69 7.84 -9.14
CA GLY A 125 9.84 8.75 -9.09
C GLY A 125 10.74 8.60 -7.85
N VAL A 126 10.25 7.92 -6.79
CA VAL A 126 11.07 7.62 -5.62
C VAL A 126 12.33 6.81 -5.97
N PHE A 127 12.23 5.91 -6.93
CA PHE A 127 13.33 5.02 -7.31
C PHE A 127 14.47 5.72 -8.06
N SER A 128 14.22 6.93 -8.60
CA SER A 128 15.24 7.75 -9.26
C SER A 128 16.03 8.64 -8.30
N ARG A 129 15.63 8.70 -7.03
CA ARG A 129 16.29 9.51 -6.00
C ARG A 129 17.50 8.78 -5.43
N GLU A 130 18.51 9.55 -4.98
CA GLU A 130 19.61 9.03 -4.16
C GLU A 130 19.09 8.65 -2.78
N ASP A 131 18.40 9.58 -2.09
CA ASP A 131 17.71 9.30 -0.84
C ASP A 131 16.32 8.76 -1.12
N ARG A 132 16.10 7.50 -0.72
CA ARG A 132 14.83 6.77 -0.82
C ARG A 132 14.20 6.48 0.53
N SER A 133 14.58 7.22 1.57
CA SER A 133 14.02 7.14 2.93
C SER A 133 12.68 7.91 3.03
N VAL A 134 11.64 7.38 2.39
CA VAL A 134 10.38 8.11 2.10
C VAL A 134 9.13 7.50 2.72
N SER A 135 9.24 6.36 3.41
CA SER A 135 8.07 5.65 3.94
C SER A 135 7.93 5.77 5.46
N HIS A 136 6.80 5.28 5.98
CA HIS A 136 6.53 5.14 7.40
C HIS A 136 6.92 3.75 7.94
N GLY A 137 7.90 3.08 7.28
CA GLY A 137 8.42 1.77 7.70
C GLY A 137 8.26 0.68 6.65
N CYS A 138 7.20 0.69 5.85
CA CYS A 138 7.00 -0.26 4.76
C CYS A 138 8.04 -0.09 3.64
N VAL A 139 8.27 -1.14 2.88
CA VAL A 139 9.25 -1.15 1.79
C VAL A 139 8.55 -1.07 0.44
N ARG A 140 8.79 0.01 -0.30
CA ARG A 140 8.34 0.17 -1.69
C ARG A 140 9.28 -0.56 -2.61
N VAL A 141 8.74 -1.37 -3.52
CA VAL A 141 9.53 -2.14 -4.49
C VAL A 141 9.40 -1.57 -5.90
N GLU A 142 10.52 -1.48 -6.60
CA GLU A 142 10.58 -0.89 -7.94
C GLU A 142 9.89 -1.77 -9.00
N LYS A 143 10.05 -3.09 -8.88
CA LYS A 143 9.59 -4.09 -9.85
C LYS A 143 8.60 -5.08 -9.21
N PRO A 144 7.37 -4.61 -8.87
CA PRO A 144 6.41 -5.45 -8.13
C PRO A 144 5.91 -6.64 -8.93
N TYR A 145 5.68 -6.49 -10.25
CA TYR A 145 5.23 -7.57 -11.12
C TYR A 145 6.30 -8.66 -11.22
N GLU A 146 7.54 -8.28 -11.49
CA GLU A 146 8.66 -9.20 -11.60
C GLU A 146 8.91 -9.95 -10.28
N LEU A 147 8.78 -9.26 -9.14
CA LEU A 147 8.86 -9.89 -7.84
C LEU A 147 7.70 -10.87 -7.62
N GLY A 148 6.48 -10.50 -8.03
CA GLY A 148 5.32 -11.39 -7.97
C GLY A 148 5.53 -12.67 -8.77
N VAL A 149 5.99 -12.55 -10.00
CA VAL A 149 6.33 -13.71 -10.87
C VAL A 149 7.46 -14.54 -10.26
N PHE A 150 8.48 -13.89 -9.72
CA PHE A 150 9.61 -14.58 -9.09
C PHE A 150 9.18 -15.47 -7.91
N LEU A 151 8.17 -15.02 -7.15
CA LEU A 151 7.65 -15.72 -5.98
C LEU A 151 6.59 -16.79 -6.29
N MET A 152 6.11 -16.88 -7.53
CA MET A 152 5.14 -17.92 -7.92
C MET A 152 5.80 -19.31 -7.92
N HIS A 153 5.15 -20.28 -7.24
CA HIS A 153 5.58 -21.69 -7.28
C HIS A 153 5.43 -22.30 -8.67
N GLU A 154 4.33 -21.95 -9.35
CA GLU A 154 4.03 -22.39 -10.72
C GLU A 154 4.12 -21.18 -11.65
N LYS A 155 5.18 -21.13 -12.45
CA LYS A 155 5.40 -20.08 -13.46
C LYS A 155 4.75 -20.52 -14.78
N ASN A 156 3.42 -20.47 -14.87
CA ASN A 156 2.75 -20.67 -16.15
C ASN A 156 2.26 -19.34 -16.72
N GLN A 157 2.18 -19.29 -18.05
CA GLN A 157 1.82 -18.06 -18.77
C GLN A 157 0.46 -17.54 -18.36
N GLN A 158 -0.53 -18.40 -18.15
CA GLN A 158 -1.89 -18.00 -17.77
C GLN A 158 -1.93 -17.27 -16.42
N LEU A 159 -1.18 -17.75 -15.41
CA LEU A 159 -1.10 -17.10 -14.10
C LEU A 159 -0.36 -15.75 -14.18
N MET A 160 0.70 -15.68 -14.98
CA MET A 160 1.45 -14.45 -15.21
C MET A 160 0.60 -13.40 -15.91
N ASP A 161 -0.16 -13.78 -16.95
CA ASP A 161 -1.08 -12.90 -17.66
C ASP A 161 -2.22 -12.43 -16.75
N LYS A 162 -2.77 -13.32 -15.93
CA LYS A 162 -3.80 -12.98 -14.94
C LYS A 162 -3.28 -11.96 -13.92
N LEU A 163 -2.07 -12.14 -13.40
CA LEU A 163 -1.45 -11.16 -12.49
C LEU A 163 -1.29 -9.81 -13.18
N LYS A 164 -0.72 -9.79 -14.38
CA LYS A 164 -0.50 -8.59 -15.17
C LYS A 164 -1.82 -7.84 -15.45
N TYR A 165 -2.83 -8.57 -15.91
CA TYR A 165 -4.16 -8.02 -16.17
C TYR A 165 -4.77 -7.42 -14.89
N SER A 166 -4.75 -8.16 -13.78
CA SER A 166 -5.29 -7.70 -12.51
C SER A 166 -4.60 -6.45 -11.97
N MET A 167 -3.29 -6.31 -12.20
CA MET A 167 -2.53 -5.11 -11.81
C MET A 167 -2.84 -3.89 -12.69
N THR A 168 -3.37 -4.06 -13.90
CA THR A 168 -3.73 -2.96 -14.81
C THR A 168 -5.20 -2.58 -14.73
N ALA A 169 -6.06 -3.50 -14.30
CA ALA A 169 -7.49 -3.24 -14.15
C ALA A 169 -7.72 -2.15 -13.09
N ASP A 170 -8.54 -1.17 -13.42
CA ASP A 170 -9.08 -0.28 -12.39
C ASP A 170 -10.05 -1.09 -11.54
N SER A 171 -9.97 -0.93 -10.21
CA SER A 171 -10.83 -1.68 -9.29
C SER A 171 -12.30 -1.53 -9.69
N LEU A 172 -12.94 -2.64 -9.84
CA LEU A 172 -14.40 -2.77 -9.95
C LEU A 172 -15.08 -2.22 -8.69
#